data_9d31e1ed33e367d13a13bb756c473280
#
_entry.id   9d31e1ed33e367d13a13bb756c473280
#
_cell.length_a   1.000
_cell.length_b   1.000
_cell.length_c   1.000
_cell.angle_alpha   90.00
_cell.angle_beta   90.00
_cell.angle_gamma   90.00
#
_symmetry.space_group_name_H-M   'P 1'
#
loop_
_entity.id
_entity.type
_entity.pdbx_description
1 polymer ?
#
loop_
_entity_poly.entity_id
_entity_poly.type
_entity_poly.pdbx_seq_one_letter_code
_entity_poly.pdbx_strand_id
1 'polypeptide(L)'
;RENFVQYMAGQMSQLDRKSIEPIAMNVENAKVRAMQHFISNVVWDEARIISRYHDMVVEDLGDTEGVLIFDESGFVKKGGDSAGVARQYCGNVGKVENCQVGVFAAYGSRHGYCMLDNRLFIPEKWFGSDYAERRRKCRFPDELSFITKPQLAVEMLEGIIRENVLPFRYVVADTVCGGSPEFISAVEKITDVVYMVSLPMYTLCWVQGSSVME
;
A
#
# COMPACT_ATOMS: atom_id res chain seq x y z
N ARG A 1 8.31 10.16 -22.78
CA ARG A 1 7.74 8.88 -23.22
C ARG A 1 8.83 7.82 -23.43
N GLU A 2 9.89 8.14 -24.15
CA GLU A 2 10.97 7.19 -24.45
C GLU A 2 11.65 6.65 -23.18
N ASN A 3 12.10 7.51 -22.26
CA ASN A 3 12.71 7.10 -21.00
C ASN A 3 11.79 6.20 -20.15
N PHE A 4 10.46 6.42 -20.22
CA PHE A 4 9.49 5.55 -19.53
C PHE A 4 9.50 4.14 -20.14
N VAL A 5 9.42 4.03 -21.46
CA VAL A 5 9.44 2.73 -22.15
C VAL A 5 10.74 1.98 -21.87
N GLN A 6 11.87 2.69 -21.95
CA GLN A 6 13.19 2.12 -21.65
C GLN A 6 13.30 1.64 -20.20
N TYR A 7 12.77 2.42 -19.24
CA TYR A 7 12.78 2.05 -17.83
C TYR A 7 11.90 0.80 -17.58
N MET A 8 10.69 0.77 -18.14
CA MET A 8 9.78 -0.37 -18.03
C MET A 8 10.36 -1.63 -18.68
N ALA A 9 10.97 -1.52 -19.87
CA ALA A 9 11.65 -2.63 -20.52
C ALA A 9 12.77 -3.20 -19.62
N GLY A 10 13.54 -2.34 -18.97
CA GLY A 10 14.57 -2.76 -18.02
C GLY A 10 14.00 -3.41 -16.75
N GLN A 11 12.88 -2.90 -16.21
CA GLN A 11 12.22 -3.52 -15.06
C GLN A 11 11.66 -4.92 -15.40
N MET A 12 11.17 -5.12 -16.61
CA MET A 12 10.64 -6.41 -17.09
C MET A 12 11.72 -7.37 -17.59
N SER A 13 12.98 -6.92 -17.71
CA SER A 13 14.09 -7.74 -18.15
C SER A 13 14.52 -8.76 -17.09
N GLN A 14 15.36 -9.72 -17.49
CA GLN A 14 15.95 -10.74 -16.59
C GLN A 14 17.21 -10.26 -15.85
N LEU A 15 17.38 -8.95 -15.69
CA LEU A 15 18.52 -8.41 -14.94
C LEU A 15 18.41 -8.76 -13.45
N ASP A 16 19.49 -9.30 -12.87
CA ASP A 16 19.58 -9.58 -11.43
C ASP A 16 19.47 -8.31 -10.59
N ARG A 17 20.01 -7.21 -11.09
CA ARG A 17 19.96 -5.90 -10.43
C ARG A 17 19.26 -4.89 -11.32
N LYS A 18 18.07 -4.48 -10.91
CA LYS A 18 17.21 -3.53 -11.64
C LYS A 18 17.37 -2.08 -11.12
N SER A 19 18.61 -1.64 -10.94
CA SER A 19 18.90 -0.22 -10.70
C SER A 19 19.15 0.52 -12.02
N ILE A 20 19.10 1.85 -11.98
CA ILE A 20 19.12 2.70 -13.19
C ILE A 20 20.31 2.39 -14.12
N GLU A 21 21.52 2.24 -13.55
CA GLU A 21 22.73 2.02 -14.34
C GLU A 21 22.70 0.67 -15.09
N PRO A 22 22.49 -0.50 -14.45
CA PRO A 22 22.33 -1.76 -15.16
C PRO A 22 21.22 -1.75 -16.19
N ILE A 23 20.07 -1.12 -15.91
CA ILE A 23 18.98 -0.98 -16.87
C ILE A 23 19.46 -0.19 -18.09
N ALA A 24 20.05 0.98 -17.88
CA ALA A 24 20.50 1.84 -18.97
C ALA A 24 21.64 1.21 -19.82
N MET A 25 22.42 0.31 -19.23
CA MET A 25 23.46 -0.43 -19.97
C MET A 25 22.92 -1.59 -20.79
N ASN A 26 21.74 -2.11 -20.47
CA ASN A 26 21.14 -3.27 -21.14
C ASN A 26 19.99 -2.92 -22.09
N VAL A 27 19.40 -1.73 -21.95
CA VAL A 27 18.32 -1.28 -22.82
C VAL A 27 18.87 -0.41 -23.92
N GLU A 28 18.55 -0.74 -25.15
CA GLU A 28 19.00 -0.04 -26.34
C GLU A 28 18.69 1.46 -26.28
N ASN A 29 19.67 2.29 -26.65
CA ASN A 29 19.60 3.75 -26.66
C ASN A 29 19.30 4.42 -25.31
N ALA A 30 19.22 3.67 -24.20
CA ALA A 30 19.02 4.25 -22.89
C ALA A 30 20.27 4.98 -22.37
N LYS A 31 20.05 6.08 -21.65
CA LYS A 31 21.13 6.90 -21.06
C LYS A 31 20.93 7.01 -19.56
N VAL A 32 21.95 6.66 -18.78
CA VAL A 32 21.91 6.68 -17.29
C VAL A 32 21.41 8.02 -16.76
N ARG A 33 21.99 9.14 -17.20
CA ARG A 33 21.58 10.48 -16.72
C ARG A 33 20.15 10.85 -17.09
N ALA A 34 19.70 10.51 -18.31
CA ALA A 34 18.34 10.78 -18.75
C ALA A 34 17.33 9.97 -17.92
N MET A 35 17.65 8.71 -17.63
CA MET A 35 16.81 7.83 -16.82
C MET A 35 16.82 8.27 -15.34
N GLN A 36 17.96 8.69 -14.79
CA GLN A 36 18.02 9.28 -13.45
C GLN A 36 17.15 10.53 -13.34
N HIS A 37 17.27 11.47 -14.29
CA HIS A 37 16.45 12.67 -14.33
C HIS A 37 14.96 12.33 -14.44
N PHE A 38 14.61 11.35 -15.27
CA PHE A 38 13.24 10.89 -15.45
C PHE A 38 12.63 10.38 -14.15
N ILE A 39 13.36 9.59 -13.35
CA ILE A 39 12.86 9.04 -12.09
C ILE A 39 12.85 10.08 -10.96
N SER A 40 13.89 10.95 -10.88
CA SER A 40 14.11 11.78 -9.70
C SER A 40 13.58 13.21 -9.81
N ASN A 41 13.42 13.74 -11.02
CA ASN A 41 13.18 15.17 -11.24
C ASN A 41 11.90 15.48 -12.04
N VAL A 42 11.34 14.51 -12.76
CA VAL A 42 10.10 14.73 -13.50
C VAL A 42 8.94 14.78 -12.51
N VAL A 43 8.10 15.77 -12.65
CA VAL A 43 6.83 15.85 -11.91
C VAL A 43 5.86 14.84 -12.52
N TRP A 44 5.44 13.90 -11.69
CA TRP A 44 4.50 12.84 -12.06
C TRP A 44 3.07 13.26 -11.65
N ASP A 45 2.12 13.03 -12.52
CA ASP A 45 0.70 13.07 -12.18
C ASP A 45 0.31 11.66 -11.67
N GLU A 46 0.57 11.44 -10.39
CA GLU A 46 0.36 10.13 -9.75
C GLU A 46 -1.12 9.73 -9.79
N ALA A 47 -2.03 10.65 -9.54
CA ALA A 47 -3.47 10.39 -9.53
C ALA A 47 -3.94 9.88 -10.91
N ARG A 48 -3.48 10.51 -11.99
CA ARG A 48 -3.80 10.06 -13.35
C ARG A 48 -3.20 8.70 -13.70
N ILE A 49 -1.99 8.41 -13.20
CA ILE A 49 -1.35 7.11 -13.43
C ILE A 49 -2.12 6.02 -12.70
N ILE A 50 -2.49 6.24 -11.44
CA ILE A 50 -3.26 5.28 -10.63
C ILE A 50 -4.64 5.06 -11.26
N SER A 51 -5.36 6.12 -11.63
CA SER A 51 -6.67 5.99 -12.29
C SER A 51 -6.57 5.17 -13.58
N ARG A 52 -5.59 5.44 -14.44
CA ARG A 52 -5.39 4.63 -15.65
C ARG A 52 -4.99 3.19 -15.36
N TYR A 53 -4.21 2.97 -14.31
CA TYR A 53 -3.88 1.62 -13.83
C TYR A 53 -5.14 0.88 -13.38
N HIS A 54 -6.03 1.53 -12.61
CA HIS A 54 -7.30 0.93 -12.20
C HIS A 54 -8.20 0.59 -13.39
N ASP A 55 -8.27 1.43 -14.44
CA ASP A 55 -8.98 1.08 -15.68
C ASP A 55 -8.46 -0.23 -16.28
N MET A 56 -7.12 -0.38 -16.36
CA MET A 56 -6.51 -1.61 -16.90
C MET A 56 -6.80 -2.83 -16.01
N VAL A 57 -6.80 -2.65 -14.68
CA VAL A 57 -7.18 -3.73 -13.75
C VAL A 57 -8.61 -4.18 -13.99
N VAL A 58 -9.53 -3.24 -14.22
CA VAL A 58 -10.93 -3.58 -14.53
C VAL A 58 -11.04 -4.30 -15.87
N GLU A 59 -10.34 -3.82 -16.90
CA GLU A 59 -10.31 -4.43 -18.24
C GLU A 59 -9.83 -5.89 -18.19
N ASP A 60 -8.78 -6.18 -17.39
CA ASP A 60 -8.10 -7.49 -17.41
C ASP A 60 -8.56 -8.43 -16.28
N LEU A 61 -8.88 -7.89 -15.11
CA LEU A 61 -9.13 -8.66 -13.88
C LEU A 61 -10.53 -8.43 -13.27
N GLY A 62 -11.32 -7.50 -13.80
CA GLY A 62 -12.61 -7.11 -13.21
C GLY A 62 -13.57 -8.30 -13.08
N ASP A 63 -14.11 -8.50 -11.88
CA ASP A 63 -15.04 -9.57 -11.53
C ASP A 63 -16.01 -9.10 -10.46
N THR A 64 -17.31 -9.30 -10.64
CA THR A 64 -18.33 -8.99 -9.62
C THR A 64 -18.15 -9.78 -8.33
N GLU A 65 -17.49 -10.94 -8.38
CA GLU A 65 -17.08 -11.74 -7.21
C GLU A 65 -15.64 -11.45 -6.79
N GLY A 66 -15.10 -10.29 -7.18
CA GLY A 66 -13.75 -9.84 -6.83
C GLY A 66 -13.56 -9.62 -5.33
N VAL A 67 -12.32 -9.68 -4.89
CA VAL A 67 -11.89 -9.56 -3.50
C VAL A 67 -10.94 -8.38 -3.36
N LEU A 68 -11.25 -7.42 -2.48
CA LEU A 68 -10.29 -6.44 -1.99
C LEU A 68 -9.56 -6.99 -0.77
N ILE A 69 -8.25 -6.86 -0.74
CA ILE A 69 -7.39 -7.40 0.31
C ILE A 69 -6.57 -6.26 0.90
N PHE A 70 -6.64 -6.07 2.22
CA PHE A 70 -5.84 -5.08 2.95
C PHE A 70 -4.86 -5.78 3.87
N ASP A 71 -3.58 -5.45 3.73
CA ASP A 71 -2.51 -6.04 4.54
C ASP A 71 -1.34 -5.05 4.66
N GLU A 72 -0.43 -5.31 5.59
CA GLU A 72 0.79 -4.53 5.78
C GLU A 72 2.05 -5.35 5.45
N SER A 73 3.06 -4.67 4.95
CA SER A 73 4.35 -5.31 4.71
C SER A 73 5.50 -4.44 5.20
N GLY A 74 6.47 -5.09 5.86
CA GLY A 74 7.65 -4.45 6.42
C GLY A 74 8.89 -4.64 5.54
N PHE A 75 9.66 -3.56 5.35
CA PHE A 75 10.90 -3.55 4.58
C PHE A 75 12.06 -3.18 5.47
N VAL A 76 12.92 -4.15 5.80
CA VAL A 76 14.11 -3.92 6.63
C VAL A 76 15.03 -2.88 5.99
N LYS A 77 15.49 -1.93 6.78
CA LYS A 77 16.39 -0.84 6.38
C LYS A 77 17.65 -0.83 7.24
N LYS A 78 18.80 -0.60 6.60
CA LYS A 78 20.09 -0.45 7.31
C LYS A 78 20.28 0.96 7.88
N GLY A 79 19.74 1.98 7.22
CA GLY A 79 19.84 3.38 7.63
C GLY A 79 18.61 3.89 8.37
N GLY A 80 18.70 5.11 8.93
CA GLY A 80 17.62 5.76 9.67
C GLY A 80 16.98 6.98 8.97
N ASP A 81 17.50 7.38 7.80
CA ASP A 81 17.15 8.64 7.15
C ASP A 81 16.11 8.52 6.03
N SER A 82 15.48 7.36 5.84
CA SER A 82 14.32 7.24 4.96
C SER A 82 13.02 7.53 5.74
N ALA A 83 12.08 8.22 5.14
CA ALA A 83 10.79 8.54 5.77
C ALA A 83 10.10 7.29 6.34
N GLY A 84 9.58 7.38 7.56
CA GLY A 84 8.88 6.28 8.24
C GLY A 84 9.77 5.17 8.80
N VAL A 85 11.09 5.21 8.59
CA VAL A 85 12.02 4.20 9.17
C VAL A 85 12.06 4.33 10.69
N ALA A 86 11.81 3.22 11.35
CA ALA A 86 11.81 3.15 12.80
C ALA A 86 12.02 1.69 13.26
N ARG A 87 12.43 1.50 14.53
CA ARG A 87 12.29 0.20 15.18
C ARG A 87 10.81 -0.04 15.47
N GLN A 88 10.23 -0.97 14.74
CA GLN A 88 8.84 -1.37 14.80
C GLN A 88 8.69 -2.83 14.38
N TYR A 89 7.54 -3.44 14.62
CA TYR A 89 7.30 -4.81 14.18
C TYR A 89 7.35 -4.91 12.65
N CYS A 90 8.10 -5.87 12.16
CA CYS A 90 8.28 -6.14 10.75
C CYS A 90 7.78 -7.56 10.45
N GLY A 91 6.59 -7.66 9.86
CA GLY A 91 5.92 -8.94 9.59
C GLY A 91 6.78 -9.91 8.79
N ASN A 92 7.51 -9.44 7.78
CA ASN A 92 8.37 -10.27 6.93
C ASN A 92 9.48 -11.01 7.69
N VAL A 93 9.89 -10.52 8.84
CA VAL A 93 10.93 -11.16 9.68
C VAL A 93 10.41 -11.59 11.06
N GLY A 94 9.11 -11.37 11.33
CA GLY A 94 8.45 -11.83 12.56
C GLY A 94 8.95 -11.20 13.86
N LYS A 95 9.62 -10.06 13.81
CA LYS A 95 10.21 -9.40 14.99
C LYS A 95 10.27 -7.89 14.85
N VAL A 96 10.59 -7.21 15.97
CA VAL A 96 10.89 -5.78 15.95
C VAL A 96 12.25 -5.53 15.28
N GLU A 97 12.23 -4.79 14.17
CA GLU A 97 13.42 -4.49 13.38
C GLU A 97 13.41 -3.02 12.93
N ASN A 98 14.57 -2.52 12.47
CA ASN A 98 14.63 -1.21 11.83
C ASN A 98 14.06 -1.33 10.41
N CYS A 99 12.84 -0.86 10.21
CA CYS A 99 12.11 -1.07 8.95
C CYS A 99 11.21 0.11 8.59
N GLN A 100 10.82 0.18 7.32
CA GLN A 100 9.63 0.89 6.86
C GLN A 100 8.47 -0.10 6.80
N VAL A 101 7.26 0.38 7.02
CA VAL A 101 6.04 -0.43 6.85
C VAL A 101 5.14 0.28 5.85
N GLY A 102 4.67 -0.45 4.86
CA GLY A 102 3.62 -0.03 3.95
C GLY A 102 2.32 -0.75 4.26
N VAL A 103 1.21 -0.05 4.11
CA VAL A 103 -0.14 -0.61 4.08
C VAL A 103 -0.55 -0.71 2.61
N PHE A 104 -1.07 -1.84 2.21
CA PHE A 104 -1.35 -2.17 0.82
C PHE A 104 -2.81 -2.54 0.63
N ALA A 105 -3.37 -2.12 -0.51
CA ALA A 105 -4.62 -2.62 -1.04
C ALA A 105 -4.32 -3.47 -2.28
N ALA A 106 -4.84 -4.68 -2.33
CA ALA A 106 -4.72 -5.58 -3.46
C ALA A 106 -6.10 -6.02 -3.96
N TYR A 107 -6.16 -6.46 -5.19
CA TYR A 107 -7.35 -7.02 -5.80
C TYR A 107 -7.09 -8.42 -6.30
N GLY A 108 -8.02 -9.31 -6.05
CA GLY A 108 -8.00 -10.68 -6.54
C GLY A 108 -9.32 -11.08 -7.18
N SER A 109 -9.25 -11.84 -8.26
CA SER A 109 -10.40 -12.41 -8.96
C SER A 109 -10.06 -13.76 -9.55
N ARG A 110 -11.01 -14.41 -10.23
CA ARG A 110 -10.73 -15.63 -10.98
C ARG A 110 -9.74 -15.43 -12.13
N HIS A 111 -9.54 -14.18 -12.56
CA HIS A 111 -8.67 -13.84 -13.69
C HIS A 111 -7.22 -13.56 -13.25
N GLY A 112 -6.98 -13.34 -11.95
CA GLY A 112 -5.67 -13.06 -11.40
C GLY A 112 -5.71 -12.14 -10.21
N TYR A 113 -4.56 -11.57 -9.85
CA TYR A 113 -4.43 -10.64 -8.74
C TYR A 113 -3.40 -9.55 -9.03
N CYS A 114 -3.58 -8.40 -8.41
CA CYS A 114 -2.64 -7.27 -8.50
C CYS A 114 -2.69 -6.39 -7.24
N MET A 115 -1.66 -5.57 -7.07
CA MET A 115 -1.68 -4.48 -6.08
C MET A 115 -2.47 -3.31 -6.67
N LEU A 116 -3.37 -2.71 -5.91
CA LEU A 116 -4.13 -1.53 -6.35
C LEU A 116 -3.48 -0.23 -5.90
N ASP A 117 -3.18 -0.15 -4.62
CA ASP A 117 -2.70 1.07 -3.98
C ASP A 117 -1.79 0.72 -2.80
N ASN A 118 -1.03 1.70 -2.33
CA ASN A 118 -0.22 1.57 -1.13
C ASN A 118 -0.07 2.91 -0.41
N ARG A 119 0.13 2.86 0.90
CA ARG A 119 0.46 4.02 1.73
C ARG A 119 1.63 3.70 2.62
N LEU A 120 2.58 4.62 2.70
CA LEU A 120 3.68 4.51 3.64
C LEU A 120 3.18 4.85 5.05
N PHE A 121 3.30 3.91 5.98
CA PHE A 121 3.01 4.19 7.38
C PHE A 121 4.15 4.99 8.01
N ILE A 122 3.80 6.15 8.57
CA ILE A 122 4.74 7.00 9.32
C ILE A 122 4.44 6.84 10.81
N PRO A 123 5.32 6.19 11.58
CA PRO A 123 5.10 6.05 13.03
C PRO A 123 4.98 7.39 13.75
N GLU A 124 4.12 7.48 14.75
CA GLU A 124 3.81 8.70 15.51
C GLU A 124 5.06 9.47 15.99
N LYS A 125 6.09 8.74 16.42
CA LYS A 125 7.37 9.35 16.85
C LYS A 125 8.06 10.22 15.78
N TRP A 126 7.75 10.01 14.50
CA TRP A 126 8.27 10.85 13.42
C TRP A 126 7.75 12.30 13.50
N PHE A 127 6.62 12.52 14.15
CA PHE A 127 6.01 13.86 14.32
C PHE A 127 6.56 14.59 15.55
N GLY A 128 7.32 13.91 16.41
CA GLY A 128 7.98 14.51 17.57
C GLY A 128 9.23 15.33 17.22
N SER A 129 9.71 16.12 18.20
CA SER A 129 10.91 16.98 18.09
C SER A 129 12.17 16.21 17.72
N ASP A 130 12.35 15.00 18.25
CA ASP A 130 13.53 14.16 18.05
C ASP A 130 13.76 13.74 16.59
N TYR A 131 12.71 13.80 15.78
CA TYR A 131 12.75 13.47 14.37
C TYR A 131 12.79 14.71 13.44
N ALA A 132 12.82 15.92 13.98
CA ALA A 132 12.78 17.15 13.19
C ALA A 132 13.90 17.21 12.11
N GLU A 133 15.14 16.85 12.48
CA GLU A 133 16.26 16.84 11.54
C GLU A 133 16.06 15.77 10.43
N ARG A 134 15.57 14.57 10.80
CA ARG A 134 15.26 13.51 9.82
C ARG A 134 14.16 13.92 8.86
N ARG A 135 13.07 14.54 9.36
CA ARG A 135 12.00 15.09 8.52
C ARG A 135 12.57 16.08 7.50
N ARG A 136 13.43 17.02 7.94
CA ARG A 136 14.08 17.97 7.03
C ARG A 136 14.93 17.27 5.96
N LYS A 137 15.74 16.27 6.34
CA LYS A 137 16.58 15.49 5.40
C LYS A 137 15.72 14.73 4.37
N CYS A 138 14.60 14.16 4.80
CA CYS A 138 13.68 13.42 3.93
C CYS A 138 12.76 14.32 3.10
N ARG A 139 12.82 15.65 3.26
CA ARG A 139 11.86 16.60 2.68
C ARG A 139 10.43 16.20 3.02
N PHE A 140 10.22 15.86 4.29
CA PHE A 140 8.92 15.42 4.80
C PHE A 140 7.93 16.60 4.72
N PRO A 141 6.74 16.44 4.11
CA PRO A 141 5.76 17.50 4.00
C PRO A 141 5.27 17.96 5.38
N ASP A 142 5.22 19.27 5.61
CA ASP A 142 4.85 19.85 6.90
C ASP A 142 3.36 19.67 7.25
N GLU A 143 2.52 19.50 6.22
CA GLU A 143 1.07 19.28 6.32
C GLU A 143 0.68 17.87 6.75
N LEU A 144 1.62 16.92 6.75
CA LEU A 144 1.32 15.56 7.18
C LEU A 144 1.11 15.47 8.68
N SER A 145 0.06 14.77 9.06
CA SER A 145 -0.26 14.40 10.44
C SER A 145 -0.15 12.88 10.64
N PHE A 146 -0.10 12.45 11.89
CA PHE A 146 -0.09 11.03 12.21
C PHE A 146 -1.43 10.39 11.82
N ILE A 147 -1.33 9.27 11.10
CA ILE A 147 -2.46 8.44 10.68
C ILE A 147 -2.12 6.99 11.02
N THR A 148 -3.05 6.27 11.62
CA THR A 148 -2.88 4.84 11.96
C THR A 148 -2.93 3.97 10.70
N LYS A 149 -2.42 2.74 10.78
CA LYS A 149 -2.47 1.80 9.66
C LYS A 149 -3.91 1.48 9.21
N PRO A 150 -4.88 1.20 10.12
CA PRO A 150 -6.27 1.03 9.71
C PRO A 150 -6.86 2.27 9.03
N GLN A 151 -6.54 3.47 9.49
CA GLN A 151 -6.99 4.71 8.83
C GLN A 151 -6.44 4.85 7.41
N LEU A 152 -5.16 4.48 7.18
CA LEU A 152 -4.60 4.42 5.83
C LEU A 152 -5.34 3.41 4.94
N ALA A 153 -5.74 2.27 5.49
CA ALA A 153 -6.55 1.29 4.77
C ALA A 153 -7.95 1.84 4.44
N VAL A 154 -8.58 2.57 5.37
CA VAL A 154 -9.87 3.25 5.15
C VAL A 154 -9.76 4.29 4.03
N GLU A 155 -8.71 5.14 4.04
CA GLU A 155 -8.49 6.12 2.98
C GLU A 155 -8.36 5.47 1.58
N MET A 156 -7.64 4.34 1.48
CA MET A 156 -7.53 3.58 0.24
C MET A 156 -8.87 2.98 -0.18
N LEU A 157 -9.61 2.37 0.74
CA LEU A 157 -10.94 1.81 0.50
C LEU A 157 -11.91 2.88 -0.01
N GLU A 158 -11.97 4.04 0.66
CA GLU A 158 -12.81 5.17 0.25
C GLU A 158 -12.41 5.73 -1.13
N GLY A 159 -11.11 5.74 -1.44
CA GLY A 159 -10.59 6.10 -2.76
C GLY A 159 -11.12 5.17 -3.85
N ILE A 160 -10.99 3.86 -3.66
CA ILE A 160 -11.47 2.83 -4.59
C ILE A 160 -12.98 2.93 -4.79
N ILE A 161 -13.76 3.13 -3.71
CA ILE A 161 -15.22 3.28 -3.79
C ILE A 161 -15.59 4.55 -4.56
N ARG A 162 -14.88 5.65 -4.31
CA ARG A 162 -15.15 6.94 -4.97
C ARG A 162 -14.91 6.89 -6.47
N GLU A 163 -13.92 6.16 -6.92
CA GLU A 163 -13.67 5.92 -8.35
C GLU A 163 -14.79 5.10 -8.98
N ASN A 164 -15.42 4.20 -8.22
CA ASN A 164 -16.56 3.38 -8.60
C ASN A 164 -16.39 2.62 -9.93
N VAL A 165 -15.17 2.21 -10.23
CA VAL A 165 -14.86 1.49 -11.47
C VAL A 165 -14.58 0.01 -11.24
N LEU A 166 -14.04 -0.34 -10.06
CA LEU A 166 -13.61 -1.69 -9.73
C LEU A 166 -14.76 -2.52 -9.13
N PRO A 167 -15.23 -3.58 -9.80
CA PRO A 167 -16.23 -4.46 -9.24
C PRO A 167 -15.61 -5.37 -8.16
N PHE A 168 -16.22 -5.47 -7.00
CA PHE A 168 -15.86 -6.42 -5.95
C PHE A 168 -17.06 -6.75 -5.08
N ARG A 169 -17.00 -7.89 -4.42
CA ARG A 169 -18.01 -8.36 -3.46
C ARG A 169 -17.44 -8.66 -2.09
N TYR A 170 -16.15 -8.95 -2.02
CA TYR A 170 -15.52 -9.38 -0.78
C TYR A 170 -14.43 -8.41 -0.37
N VAL A 171 -14.33 -8.20 0.97
CA VAL A 171 -13.22 -7.48 1.59
C VAL A 171 -12.55 -8.40 2.60
N VAL A 172 -11.24 -8.55 2.51
CA VAL A 172 -10.44 -9.37 3.42
C VAL A 172 -9.37 -8.50 4.05
N ALA A 173 -9.18 -8.64 5.35
CA ALA A 173 -8.10 -7.93 6.06
C ALA A 173 -7.55 -8.76 7.23
N ASP A 174 -6.32 -8.43 7.60
CA ASP A 174 -5.62 -9.04 8.73
C ASP A 174 -6.11 -8.51 10.10
N THR A 175 -5.44 -8.92 11.16
CA THR A 175 -5.77 -8.56 12.55
C THR A 175 -5.62 -7.05 12.83
N VAL A 176 -4.75 -6.33 12.11
CA VAL A 176 -4.54 -4.89 12.33
C VAL A 176 -5.75 -4.09 11.89
N CYS A 177 -6.29 -4.40 10.72
CA CYS A 177 -7.52 -3.80 10.20
C CYS A 177 -8.76 -4.42 10.85
N GLY A 178 -8.79 -5.75 11.03
CA GLY A 178 -9.91 -6.47 11.63
C GLY A 178 -10.20 -6.09 13.07
N GLY A 179 -9.17 -5.71 13.83
CA GLY A 179 -9.32 -5.19 15.19
C GLY A 179 -9.74 -3.71 15.28
N SER A 180 -9.90 -3.01 14.14
CA SER A 180 -10.26 -1.59 14.09
C SER A 180 -11.75 -1.39 13.85
N PRO A 181 -12.51 -0.84 14.82
CA PRO A 181 -13.92 -0.50 14.61
C PRO A 181 -14.12 0.50 13.46
N GLU A 182 -13.17 1.40 13.23
CA GLU A 182 -13.21 2.38 12.16
C GLU A 182 -13.17 1.71 10.78
N PHE A 183 -12.24 0.75 10.59
CA PHE A 183 -12.16 -0.02 9.35
C PHE A 183 -13.42 -0.85 9.10
N ILE A 184 -13.89 -1.58 10.12
CA ILE A 184 -15.11 -2.38 10.02
C ILE A 184 -16.31 -1.51 9.66
N SER A 185 -16.48 -0.37 10.36
CA SER A 185 -17.57 0.57 10.05
C SER A 185 -17.49 1.18 8.65
N ALA A 186 -16.28 1.34 8.10
CA ALA A 186 -16.12 1.80 6.72
C ALA A 186 -16.57 0.72 5.71
N VAL A 187 -16.21 -0.54 5.95
CA VAL A 187 -16.64 -1.68 5.11
C VAL A 187 -18.13 -1.91 5.18
N GLU A 188 -18.74 -1.85 6.37
CA GLU A 188 -20.18 -2.06 6.60
C GLU A 188 -21.09 -1.02 5.92
N LYS A 189 -20.56 0.14 5.55
CA LYS A 189 -21.29 1.15 4.77
C LYS A 189 -21.45 0.79 3.30
N ILE A 190 -20.71 -0.19 2.81
CA ILE A 190 -20.74 -0.60 1.40
C ILE A 190 -21.88 -1.61 1.22
N THR A 191 -22.82 -1.31 0.33
CA THR A 191 -23.95 -2.20 0.04
C THR A 191 -23.47 -3.50 -0.61
N ASP A 192 -24.04 -4.62 -0.20
CA ASP A 192 -23.83 -5.97 -0.77
C ASP A 192 -22.40 -6.51 -0.68
N VAL A 193 -21.57 -5.94 0.21
CA VAL A 193 -20.22 -6.44 0.47
C VAL A 193 -20.23 -7.42 1.63
N VAL A 194 -19.52 -8.52 1.46
CA VAL A 194 -19.21 -9.50 2.51
C VAL A 194 -17.76 -9.30 2.92
N TYR A 195 -17.49 -9.25 4.22
CA TYR A 195 -16.11 -9.13 4.67
C TYR A 195 -15.69 -10.30 5.56
N MET A 196 -14.41 -10.62 5.51
CA MET A 196 -13.74 -11.59 6.36
C MET A 196 -12.45 -10.98 6.90
N VAL A 197 -12.40 -10.85 8.23
CA VAL A 197 -11.25 -10.24 8.90
C VAL A 197 -10.71 -11.15 9.99
N SER A 198 -9.40 -11.13 10.20
CA SER A 198 -8.79 -11.77 11.34
C SER A 198 -8.98 -10.90 12.58
N LEU A 199 -9.25 -11.53 13.72
CA LEU A 199 -9.34 -10.85 15.01
C LEU A 199 -8.24 -11.36 15.95
N PRO A 200 -7.79 -10.55 16.91
CA PRO A 200 -6.91 -11.02 17.97
C PRO A 200 -7.55 -12.21 18.72
N MET A 201 -6.75 -13.21 19.07
CA MET A 201 -7.21 -14.48 19.68
C MET A 201 -8.06 -14.27 20.95
N TYR A 202 -7.87 -13.18 21.67
CA TYR A 202 -8.61 -12.85 22.90
C TYR A 202 -9.75 -11.84 22.69
N THR A 203 -10.16 -11.62 21.44
CA THR A 203 -11.31 -10.72 21.16
C THR A 203 -12.58 -11.32 21.69
N LEU A 204 -13.27 -10.60 22.57
CA LEU A 204 -14.61 -10.98 23.03
C LEU A 204 -15.61 -10.76 21.89
N CYS A 205 -16.37 -11.78 21.55
CA CYS A 205 -17.44 -11.68 20.55
C CYS A 205 -18.76 -12.18 21.12
N TRP A 206 -19.85 -11.59 20.68
CA TRP A 206 -21.20 -11.99 21.02
C TRP A 206 -21.84 -12.64 19.80
N VAL A 207 -22.33 -13.85 19.96
CA VAL A 207 -23.10 -14.50 18.90
C VAL A 207 -24.52 -13.94 18.93
N GLN A 208 -24.97 -13.40 17.80
CA GLN A 208 -26.33 -12.87 17.69
C GLN A 208 -27.37 -13.98 17.96
N GLY A 209 -28.24 -13.76 18.92
CA GLY A 209 -29.30 -14.74 19.33
C GLY A 209 -28.88 -15.64 20.49
N SER A 210 -27.69 -15.51 21.10
CA SER A 210 -27.39 -16.16 22.36
C SER A 210 -28.12 -15.45 23.51
N SER A 211 -29.13 -16.08 24.10
CA SER A 211 -29.66 -15.67 25.39
C SER A 211 -28.61 -16.00 26.46
N VAL A 212 -28.21 -15.01 27.24
CA VAL A 212 -27.46 -15.25 28.48
C VAL A 212 -28.38 -16.06 29.38
N MET A 213 -28.05 -17.32 29.61
CA MET A 213 -28.69 -18.05 30.71
C MET A 213 -28.09 -17.49 32.01
N GLU A 214 -28.98 -16.91 32.85
CA GLU A 214 -28.68 -16.49 34.23
C GLU A 214 -28.25 -17.67 35.09
#